data_9312418e680c09af19070ebf9e88f913
#
_entry.id   9312418e680c09af19070ebf9e88f913
#
_cell.length_a   1.000
_cell.length_b   1.000
_cell.length_c   1.000
_cell.angle_alpha   90.00
_cell.angle_beta   90.00
_cell.angle_gamma   90.00
#
_symmetry.space_group_name_H-M   'P 1'
#
loop_
_entity.id
_entity.type
_entity.pdbx_description
1 polymer ?
#
loop_
_entity_poly.entity_id
_entity_poly.type
_entity_poly.pdbx_seq_one_letter_code
_entity_poly.pdbx_strand_id
1 'polypeptide(L)'
;MGRIKIVWTGEGTYPYVTGGVSTWADILMHELKNIDFVLIPIQMHPYVKLKFDIPPNVVDIINVPLWGTEEPIEYIRKVEFSKIYEAKIKTQVDGNIEVLEPIIILVLEHIFRDKNDLDALGDALYDFYEYFHIYDYYETFRSEAIWNIYKEYILKHYEKTEEDIPTVFDMIEGLRYLYRFFISLLPTLPEAHIYHSSAAAFCGLSCVIAKKKYGSKFLLTEHGVYIREQYLAASRNQMPFRTKEFLMGLITLVSKLNFHFADIVSPVCNYNARWEKKWGVDEKKIHTIYNGIDTNIFKKFKVEKEEDRPTVVMVARIDPLKDIETF
;
A
#
# COMPACT_ATOMS: atom_id res chain seq x y z
N MET A 1 -18.23 12.29 -24.85
CA MET A 1 -17.06 11.75 -24.15
C MET A 1 -17.54 11.13 -22.83
N GLY A 2 -17.15 9.90 -22.52
CA GLY A 2 -17.46 9.29 -21.21
C GLY A 2 -16.80 10.08 -20.07
N ARG A 3 -17.32 9.94 -18.84
CA ARG A 3 -16.69 10.54 -17.65
C ARG A 3 -15.30 9.92 -17.42
N ILE A 4 -14.36 10.71 -16.95
CA ILE A 4 -13.06 10.19 -16.52
C ILE A 4 -13.29 9.31 -15.30
N LYS A 5 -12.72 8.10 -15.31
CA LYS A 5 -12.74 7.19 -14.16
C LYS A 5 -11.36 7.18 -13.49
N ILE A 6 -11.33 7.36 -12.18
CA ILE A 6 -10.14 7.28 -11.33
C ILE A 6 -10.36 6.17 -10.31
N VAL A 7 -9.37 5.28 -10.18
CA VAL A 7 -9.29 4.38 -9.03
C VAL A 7 -8.37 5.02 -7.99
N TRP A 8 -8.91 5.29 -6.81
CA TRP A 8 -8.15 5.82 -5.68
C TRP A 8 -7.81 4.71 -4.71
N THR A 9 -6.55 4.66 -4.25
CA THR A 9 -6.06 3.65 -3.31
C THR A 9 -5.41 4.31 -2.09
N GLY A 10 -5.65 3.75 -0.90
CA GLY A 10 -5.08 4.26 0.35
C GLY A 10 -5.03 3.21 1.44
N GLU A 11 -4.20 3.42 2.45
CA GLU A 11 -4.02 2.52 3.59
C GLU A 11 -4.48 3.15 4.88
N GLY A 12 -5.43 2.50 5.59
CA GLY A 12 -5.88 2.91 6.92
C GLY A 12 -6.38 4.36 7.01
N THR A 13 -6.96 4.87 5.91
CA THR A 13 -7.39 6.28 5.77
C THR A 13 -8.85 6.36 5.31
N TYR A 14 -9.13 7.18 4.30
CA TYR A 14 -10.46 7.36 3.72
C TYR A 14 -11.01 6.03 3.16
N PRO A 15 -12.30 5.73 3.33
CA PRO A 15 -13.33 6.51 4.04
C PRO A 15 -13.56 6.07 5.50
N TYR A 16 -12.67 5.30 6.12
CA TYR A 16 -12.90 4.59 7.38
C TYR A 16 -12.21 5.21 8.59
N VAL A 17 -11.15 5.99 8.40
CA VAL A 17 -10.37 6.59 9.49
C VAL A 17 -10.29 8.10 9.28
N THR A 18 -10.57 8.87 10.34
CA THR A 18 -10.44 10.34 10.30
C THR A 18 -8.97 10.77 10.40
N GLY A 19 -8.60 11.78 9.62
CA GLY A 19 -7.23 12.31 9.60
C GLY A 19 -6.98 13.21 8.40
N GLY A 20 -5.80 13.82 8.33
CA GLY A 20 -5.45 14.77 7.27
C GLY A 20 -5.56 14.19 5.85
N VAL A 21 -5.05 12.98 5.64
CA VAL A 21 -5.14 12.28 4.34
C VAL A 21 -6.59 12.00 3.97
N SER A 22 -7.39 11.56 4.95
CA SER A 22 -8.80 11.26 4.71
C SER A 22 -9.63 12.51 4.40
N THR A 23 -9.38 13.60 5.12
CA THR A 23 -10.04 14.89 4.84
C THR A 23 -9.65 15.42 3.46
N TRP A 24 -8.38 15.29 3.07
CA TRP A 24 -7.93 15.64 1.73
C TRP A 24 -8.63 14.81 0.65
N ALA A 25 -8.72 13.49 0.84
CA ALA A 25 -9.38 12.59 -0.11
C ALA A 25 -10.89 12.90 -0.22
N ASP A 26 -11.54 13.17 0.91
CA ASP A 26 -12.95 13.57 0.98
C ASP A 26 -13.22 14.84 0.20
N ILE A 27 -12.43 15.90 0.41
CA ILE A 27 -12.52 17.15 -0.33
C ILE A 27 -12.31 16.89 -1.82
N LEU A 28 -11.28 16.12 -2.20
CA LEU A 28 -10.98 15.82 -3.60
C LEU A 28 -12.19 15.18 -4.31
N MET A 29 -12.84 14.20 -3.67
CA MET A 29 -13.97 13.48 -4.25
C MET A 29 -15.24 14.33 -4.31
N HIS A 30 -15.49 15.16 -3.30
CA HIS A 30 -16.64 16.06 -3.29
C HIS A 30 -16.51 17.21 -4.29
N GLU A 31 -15.30 17.70 -4.55
CA GLU A 31 -15.08 18.81 -5.50
C GLU A 31 -14.99 18.34 -6.95
N LEU A 32 -14.48 17.15 -7.24
CA LEU A 32 -14.32 16.61 -8.58
C LEU A 32 -15.58 15.87 -9.07
N LYS A 33 -16.73 16.53 -9.04
CA LYS A 33 -18.06 15.95 -9.34
C LYS A 33 -18.21 15.36 -10.75
N ASN A 34 -17.36 15.76 -11.70
CA ASN A 34 -17.38 15.26 -13.08
C ASN A 34 -16.52 14.03 -13.31
N ILE A 35 -15.91 13.48 -12.24
CA ILE A 35 -15.05 12.31 -12.26
C ILE A 35 -15.76 11.18 -11.51
N ASP A 36 -15.72 9.96 -12.04
CA ASP A 36 -16.19 8.78 -11.35
C ASP A 36 -15.02 8.14 -10.58
N PHE A 37 -15.20 7.93 -9.29
CA PHE A 37 -14.21 7.30 -8.43
C PHE A 37 -14.59 5.86 -8.10
N VAL A 38 -13.60 4.97 -8.13
CA VAL A 38 -13.64 3.65 -7.47
C VAL A 38 -12.61 3.67 -6.36
N LEU A 39 -12.98 3.26 -5.15
CA LEU A 39 -12.06 3.21 -4.01
C LEU A 39 -11.54 1.80 -3.79
N ILE A 40 -10.24 1.67 -3.55
CA ILE A 40 -9.60 0.43 -3.09
C ILE A 40 -8.88 0.75 -1.76
N PRO A 41 -9.61 0.87 -0.65
CA PRO A 41 -9.02 1.11 0.65
C PRO A 41 -8.45 -0.19 1.22
N ILE A 42 -7.16 -0.17 1.58
CA ILE A 42 -6.53 -1.23 2.37
C ILE A 42 -6.84 -0.96 3.85
N GLN A 43 -7.38 -1.96 4.52
CA GLN A 43 -7.88 -1.86 5.88
C GLN A 43 -7.18 -2.84 6.81
N MET A 44 -7.16 -2.52 8.10
CA MET A 44 -6.66 -3.44 9.12
C MET A 44 -7.52 -4.71 9.18
N HIS A 45 -8.86 -4.58 9.19
CA HIS A 45 -9.81 -5.68 9.30
C HIS A 45 -11.15 -5.34 8.61
N PRO A 46 -12.03 -6.32 8.28
CA PRO A 46 -13.25 -6.09 7.50
C PRO A 46 -14.37 -5.37 8.27
N TYR A 47 -14.25 -5.21 9.59
CA TYR A 47 -15.33 -4.68 10.46
C TYR A 47 -15.24 -3.18 10.69
N VAL A 48 -14.51 -2.45 9.85
CA VAL A 48 -14.44 -0.98 9.90
C VAL A 48 -15.74 -0.35 9.43
N LYS A 49 -16.08 0.82 10.00
CA LYS A 49 -17.29 1.57 9.65
C LYS A 49 -16.91 2.86 8.95
N LEU A 50 -17.73 3.26 7.99
CA LEU A 50 -17.61 4.54 7.31
C LEU A 50 -17.60 5.68 8.33
N LYS A 51 -16.70 6.64 8.12
CA LYS A 51 -16.55 7.87 8.92
C LYS A 51 -16.83 9.13 8.11
N PHE A 52 -17.05 8.99 6.82
CA PHE A 52 -17.34 10.05 5.87
C PHE A 52 -18.59 9.69 5.08
N ASP A 53 -19.35 10.71 4.67
CA ASP A 53 -20.42 10.57 3.71
C ASP A 53 -19.82 10.36 2.32
N ILE A 54 -20.27 9.33 1.63
CA ILE A 54 -19.72 8.97 0.33
C ILE A 54 -20.44 9.76 -0.76
N PRO A 55 -19.76 10.61 -1.55
CA PRO A 55 -20.39 11.37 -2.60
C PRO A 55 -20.84 10.49 -3.78
N PRO A 56 -21.88 10.89 -4.53
CA PRO A 56 -22.51 10.06 -5.58
C PRO A 56 -21.59 9.66 -6.73
N ASN A 57 -20.49 10.37 -6.92
CA ASN A 57 -19.49 10.08 -7.94
C ASN A 57 -18.45 9.03 -7.48
N VAL A 58 -18.53 8.55 -6.26
CA VAL A 58 -17.87 7.32 -5.84
C VAL A 58 -18.81 6.16 -6.21
N VAL A 59 -18.48 5.48 -7.29
CA VAL A 59 -19.37 4.48 -7.91
C VAL A 59 -19.18 3.06 -7.37
N ASP A 60 -18.03 2.75 -6.75
CA ASP A 60 -17.77 1.46 -6.11
C ASP A 60 -16.69 1.57 -5.02
N ILE A 61 -16.72 0.63 -4.05
CA ILE A 61 -15.70 0.50 -2.99
C ILE A 61 -15.31 -0.98 -2.91
N ILE A 62 -14.04 -1.28 -3.20
CA ILE A 62 -13.46 -2.62 -3.14
C ILE A 62 -12.59 -2.70 -1.89
N ASN A 63 -13.11 -3.26 -0.82
CA ASN A 63 -12.44 -3.34 0.47
C ASN A 63 -11.36 -4.42 0.47
N VAL A 64 -10.17 -4.08 1.01
CA VAL A 64 -9.02 -4.98 1.10
C VAL A 64 -8.57 -5.12 2.55
N PRO A 65 -9.18 -6.01 3.34
CA PRO A 65 -8.76 -6.26 4.71
C PRO A 65 -7.49 -7.12 4.74
N LEU A 66 -6.44 -6.66 5.45
CA LEU A 66 -5.20 -7.41 5.59
C LEU A 66 -5.24 -8.45 6.72
N TRP A 67 -6.03 -8.19 7.76
CA TRP A 67 -6.21 -9.09 8.91
C TRP A 67 -7.69 -9.34 9.18
N GLY A 68 -7.96 -10.29 10.06
CA GLY A 68 -9.32 -10.64 10.47
C GLY A 68 -10.10 -11.44 9.44
N THR A 69 -9.42 -11.94 8.41
CA THR A 69 -9.96 -12.88 7.41
C THR A 69 -9.03 -14.09 7.32
N GLU A 70 -9.58 -15.29 7.32
CA GLU A 70 -8.82 -16.50 7.05
C GLU A 70 -8.70 -16.73 5.53
N GLU A 71 -9.73 -16.38 4.80
CA GLU A 71 -9.88 -16.53 3.36
C GLU A 71 -9.99 -15.15 2.69
N PRO A 72 -8.87 -14.49 2.34
CA PRO A 72 -8.91 -13.10 1.84
C PRO A 72 -9.76 -12.92 0.59
N ILE A 73 -9.74 -13.88 -0.33
CA ILE A 73 -10.46 -13.79 -1.62
C ILE A 73 -11.97 -13.67 -1.41
N GLU A 74 -12.53 -14.33 -0.41
CA GLU A 74 -13.98 -14.29 -0.10
C GLU A 74 -14.47 -12.88 0.27
N TYR A 75 -13.61 -12.06 0.85
CA TYR A 75 -13.93 -10.68 1.23
C TYR A 75 -13.63 -9.66 0.13
N ILE A 76 -12.62 -9.94 -0.69
CA ILE A 76 -12.10 -8.97 -1.67
C ILE A 76 -12.80 -9.12 -3.02
N ARG A 77 -13.18 -10.34 -3.40
CA ARG A 77 -13.79 -10.64 -4.69
C ARG A 77 -15.23 -11.08 -4.54
N LYS A 78 -16.12 -10.53 -5.36
CA LYS A 78 -17.51 -10.99 -5.49
C LYS A 78 -17.55 -12.19 -6.43
N VAL A 79 -17.10 -13.35 -5.94
CA VAL A 79 -16.98 -14.60 -6.72
C VAL A 79 -17.97 -15.64 -6.15
N GLU A 80 -18.54 -16.46 -7.01
CA GLU A 80 -19.40 -17.57 -6.60
C GLU A 80 -18.60 -18.61 -5.80
N PHE A 81 -19.22 -19.20 -4.78
CA PHE A 81 -18.60 -20.22 -3.94
C PHE A 81 -18.00 -21.38 -4.74
N SER A 82 -18.68 -21.82 -5.81
CA SER A 82 -18.19 -22.87 -6.71
C SER A 82 -16.82 -22.54 -7.30
N LYS A 83 -16.61 -21.28 -7.68
CA LYS A 83 -15.33 -20.80 -8.25
C LYS A 83 -14.21 -20.78 -7.23
N ILE A 84 -14.50 -20.37 -5.99
CA ILE A 84 -13.55 -20.43 -4.89
C ILE A 84 -13.16 -21.89 -4.62
N TYR A 85 -14.15 -22.78 -4.55
CA TYR A 85 -13.91 -24.20 -4.32
C TYR A 85 -13.10 -24.84 -5.45
N GLU A 86 -13.43 -24.56 -6.72
CA GLU A 86 -12.67 -25.01 -7.90
C GLU A 86 -11.22 -24.56 -7.83
N ALA A 87 -10.96 -23.28 -7.47
CA ALA A 87 -9.62 -22.74 -7.31
C ALA A 87 -8.83 -23.46 -6.21
N LYS A 88 -9.46 -23.75 -5.05
CA LYS A 88 -8.84 -24.51 -3.96
C LYS A 88 -8.43 -25.91 -4.39
N ILE A 89 -9.36 -26.67 -4.99
CA ILE A 89 -9.06 -28.03 -5.47
C ILE A 89 -7.95 -27.98 -6.52
N LYS A 90 -8.01 -27.05 -7.46
CA LYS A 90 -6.99 -26.90 -8.48
C LYS A 90 -5.62 -26.60 -7.87
N THR A 91 -5.55 -25.75 -6.85
CA THR A 91 -4.32 -25.42 -6.14
C THR A 91 -3.73 -26.64 -5.43
N GLN A 92 -4.56 -27.45 -4.79
CA GLN A 92 -4.13 -28.66 -4.07
C GLN A 92 -3.63 -29.76 -5.02
N VAL A 93 -4.20 -29.88 -6.21
CA VAL A 93 -3.86 -30.94 -7.18
C VAL A 93 -2.71 -30.52 -8.10
N ASP A 94 -2.74 -29.28 -8.56
CA ASP A 94 -1.84 -28.74 -9.57
C ASP A 94 -1.60 -27.24 -9.31
N GLY A 95 -0.96 -26.94 -8.18
CA GLY A 95 -0.71 -25.55 -7.76
C GLY A 95 0.25 -24.78 -8.67
N ASN A 96 0.73 -25.39 -9.76
CA ASN A 96 1.62 -24.82 -10.78
C ASN A 96 2.75 -23.95 -10.17
N ILE A 97 3.41 -24.53 -9.17
CA ILE A 97 4.46 -23.87 -8.40
C ILE A 97 5.62 -23.40 -9.28
N GLU A 98 5.87 -24.11 -10.39
CA GLU A 98 6.90 -23.75 -11.36
C GLU A 98 6.72 -22.34 -11.93
N VAL A 99 5.47 -21.86 -12.04
CA VAL A 99 5.18 -20.47 -12.46
C VAL A 99 5.42 -19.49 -11.31
N LEU A 100 5.10 -19.87 -10.08
CA LEU A 100 5.16 -18.98 -8.91
C LEU A 100 6.57 -18.87 -8.32
N GLU A 101 7.38 -19.96 -8.42
CA GLU A 101 8.76 -20.00 -7.88
C GLU A 101 9.63 -18.83 -8.36
N PRO A 102 9.78 -18.54 -9.68
CA PRO A 102 10.61 -17.44 -10.15
C PRO A 102 10.09 -16.07 -9.67
N ILE A 103 8.78 -15.92 -9.49
CA ILE A 103 8.18 -14.69 -8.98
C ILE A 103 8.57 -14.47 -7.52
N ILE A 104 8.43 -15.51 -6.67
CA ILE A 104 8.80 -15.43 -5.26
C ILE A 104 10.30 -15.18 -5.10
N ILE A 105 11.13 -15.88 -5.85
CA ILE A 105 12.60 -15.68 -5.84
C ILE A 105 12.93 -14.24 -6.22
N LEU A 106 12.34 -13.71 -7.29
CA LEU A 106 12.60 -12.33 -7.73
C LEU A 106 12.18 -11.30 -6.69
N VAL A 107 11.06 -11.51 -5.98
CA VAL A 107 10.64 -10.66 -4.86
C VAL A 107 11.67 -10.70 -3.74
N LEU A 108 12.15 -11.89 -3.35
CA LEU A 108 13.16 -12.06 -2.31
C LEU A 108 14.50 -11.41 -2.71
N GLU A 109 14.96 -11.58 -3.95
CA GLU A 109 16.16 -10.93 -4.48
C GLU A 109 16.12 -9.41 -4.33
N HIS A 110 14.94 -8.81 -4.53
CA HIS A 110 14.76 -7.38 -4.35
C HIS A 110 14.64 -6.96 -2.88
N ILE A 111 14.02 -7.76 -2.02
CA ILE A 111 13.95 -7.54 -0.58
C ILE A 111 15.36 -7.49 0.01
N PHE A 112 16.21 -8.42 -0.37
CA PHE A 112 17.59 -8.54 0.09
C PHE A 112 18.58 -7.69 -0.72
N ARG A 113 18.11 -6.97 -1.76
CA ARG A 113 18.90 -6.11 -2.65
C ARG A 113 19.94 -6.84 -3.48
N ASP A 114 19.74 -8.13 -3.70
CA ASP A 114 20.57 -8.94 -4.60
C ASP A 114 20.31 -8.56 -6.07
N LYS A 115 19.18 -7.92 -6.36
CA LYS A 115 18.77 -7.45 -7.68
C LYS A 115 18.10 -6.07 -7.61
N ASN A 116 18.13 -5.33 -8.73
CA ASN A 116 17.50 -4.00 -8.82
C ASN A 116 16.89 -3.78 -10.21
N ASP A 117 16.08 -4.73 -10.68
CA ASP A 117 15.33 -4.63 -11.93
C ASP A 117 13.84 -4.48 -11.62
N LEU A 118 13.41 -3.22 -11.47
CA LEU A 118 12.04 -2.91 -11.08
C LEU A 118 11.03 -3.17 -12.20
N ASP A 119 11.45 -3.15 -13.47
CA ASP A 119 10.56 -3.49 -14.59
C ASP A 119 10.26 -4.98 -14.60
N ALA A 120 11.28 -5.84 -14.48
CA ALA A 120 11.10 -7.29 -14.35
C ALA A 120 10.25 -7.65 -13.10
N LEU A 121 10.47 -6.95 -11.97
CA LEU A 121 9.66 -7.16 -10.78
C LEU A 121 8.20 -6.72 -10.98
N GLY A 122 7.95 -5.61 -11.68
CA GLY A 122 6.61 -5.20 -12.03
C GLY A 122 5.86 -6.22 -12.90
N ASP A 123 6.57 -6.84 -13.86
CA ASP A 123 6.02 -7.94 -14.67
C ASP A 123 5.75 -9.18 -13.82
N ALA A 124 6.67 -9.57 -12.96
CA ALA A 124 6.48 -10.68 -12.03
C ALA A 124 5.28 -10.48 -11.07
N LEU A 125 5.07 -9.25 -10.58
CA LEU A 125 3.89 -8.95 -9.75
C LEU A 125 2.59 -8.96 -10.56
N TYR A 126 2.64 -8.62 -11.84
CA TYR A 126 1.48 -8.79 -12.72
C TYR A 126 1.17 -10.27 -12.96
N ASP A 127 2.18 -11.11 -13.19
CA ASP A 127 2.02 -12.56 -13.30
C ASP A 127 1.49 -13.18 -12.00
N PHE A 128 1.95 -12.70 -10.84
CA PHE A 128 1.43 -13.04 -9.52
C PHE A 128 -0.07 -12.68 -9.40
N TYR A 129 -0.46 -11.50 -9.84
CA TYR A 129 -1.86 -11.09 -9.86
C TYR A 129 -2.70 -12.01 -10.74
N GLU A 130 -2.26 -12.34 -11.97
CA GLU A 130 -2.98 -13.25 -12.89
C GLU A 130 -3.02 -14.68 -12.33
N TYR A 131 -1.95 -15.16 -11.69
CA TYR A 131 -1.91 -16.47 -11.03
C TYR A 131 -3.05 -16.63 -10.02
N PHE A 132 -3.27 -15.63 -9.17
CA PHE A 132 -4.34 -15.68 -8.16
C PHE A 132 -5.74 -15.39 -8.70
N HIS A 133 -5.91 -15.20 -9.99
CA HIS A 133 -7.22 -15.30 -10.64
C HIS A 133 -7.61 -16.75 -10.97
N ILE A 134 -6.66 -17.68 -10.91
CA ILE A 134 -6.82 -19.09 -11.27
C ILE A 134 -6.69 -20.00 -10.05
N TYR A 135 -5.74 -19.68 -9.15
CA TYR A 135 -5.35 -20.48 -8.00
C TYR A 135 -5.76 -19.79 -6.69
N ASP A 136 -5.96 -20.58 -5.65
CA ASP A 136 -6.33 -20.07 -4.33
C ASP A 136 -5.11 -19.52 -3.58
N TYR A 137 -5.27 -18.33 -3.01
CA TYR A 137 -4.20 -17.60 -2.33
C TYR A 137 -3.77 -18.29 -1.02
N TYR A 138 -4.76 -18.67 -0.22
CA TYR A 138 -4.52 -19.26 1.09
C TYR A 138 -3.89 -20.64 0.98
N GLU A 139 -4.42 -21.50 0.11
CA GLU A 139 -3.87 -22.84 -0.14
C GLU A 139 -2.44 -22.74 -0.69
N THR A 140 -2.18 -21.81 -1.60
CA THR A 140 -0.84 -21.62 -2.18
C THR A 140 0.18 -21.27 -1.10
N PHE A 141 -0.09 -20.25 -0.27
CA PHE A 141 0.87 -19.81 0.75
C PHE A 141 1.05 -20.79 1.92
N ARG A 142 0.12 -21.72 2.12
CA ARG A 142 0.24 -22.82 3.09
C ARG A 142 0.95 -24.05 2.54
N SER A 143 1.23 -24.10 1.25
CA SER A 143 1.86 -25.25 0.64
C SER A 143 3.29 -25.44 1.14
N GLU A 144 3.72 -26.70 1.28
CA GLU A 144 5.10 -27.04 1.58
C GLU A 144 6.07 -26.51 0.52
N ALA A 145 5.62 -26.43 -0.73
CA ALA A 145 6.41 -25.93 -1.84
C ALA A 145 6.81 -24.44 -1.64
N ILE A 146 5.87 -23.55 -1.30
CA ILE A 146 6.18 -22.15 -1.00
C ILE A 146 7.12 -22.03 0.21
N TRP A 147 6.90 -22.82 1.27
CA TRP A 147 7.79 -22.82 2.40
C TRP A 147 9.21 -23.23 2.01
N ASN A 148 9.38 -24.25 1.19
CA ASN A 148 10.70 -24.75 0.78
C ASN A 148 11.40 -23.71 -0.11
N ILE A 149 10.74 -23.14 -1.13
CA ILE A 149 11.29 -22.07 -1.98
C ILE A 149 11.80 -20.91 -1.10
N TYR A 150 10.94 -20.42 -0.22
CA TYR A 150 11.27 -19.33 0.68
C TYR A 150 12.46 -19.66 1.59
N LYS A 151 12.39 -20.79 2.30
CA LYS A 151 13.42 -21.25 3.22
C LYS A 151 14.77 -21.45 2.53
N GLU A 152 14.78 -22.11 1.37
CA GLU A 152 16.02 -22.39 0.63
C GLU A 152 16.69 -21.10 0.16
N TYR A 153 15.89 -20.13 -0.34
CA TYR A 153 16.42 -18.83 -0.69
C TYR A 153 17.06 -18.12 0.51
N ILE A 154 16.35 -18.06 1.63
CA ILE A 154 16.81 -17.38 2.86
C ILE A 154 18.12 -18.01 3.34
N LEU A 155 18.18 -19.33 3.47
CA LEU A 155 19.38 -20.03 3.94
C LEU A 155 20.57 -19.79 3.00
N LYS A 156 20.35 -19.88 1.69
CA LYS A 156 21.39 -19.62 0.69
C LYS A 156 21.89 -18.18 0.71
N HIS A 157 20.99 -17.21 0.92
CA HIS A 157 21.38 -15.79 1.02
C HIS A 157 22.30 -15.54 2.21
N TYR A 158 21.95 -16.03 3.41
CA TYR A 158 22.76 -15.82 4.61
C TYR A 158 24.06 -16.65 4.63
N GLU A 159 24.06 -17.84 4.02
CA GLU A 159 25.30 -18.59 3.79
C GLU A 159 26.27 -17.80 2.89
N LYS A 160 25.78 -17.18 1.82
CA LYS A 160 26.57 -16.38 0.89
C LYS A 160 27.11 -15.09 1.52
N THR A 161 26.36 -14.45 2.41
CA THR A 161 26.76 -13.20 3.07
C THR A 161 27.58 -13.43 4.35
N GLU A 162 27.76 -14.70 4.77
CA GLU A 162 28.47 -15.07 6.00
C GLU A 162 27.87 -14.43 7.26
N GLU A 163 26.58 -14.12 7.22
CA GLU A 163 25.87 -13.53 8.34
C GLU A 163 25.12 -14.58 9.17
N ASP A 164 24.74 -14.22 10.40
CA ASP A 164 23.95 -15.09 11.28
C ASP A 164 22.63 -15.48 10.61
N ILE A 165 22.40 -16.78 10.51
CA ILE A 165 21.19 -17.36 9.94
C ILE A 165 19.97 -16.96 10.78
N PRO A 166 18.86 -16.50 10.15
CA PRO A 166 17.64 -16.16 10.86
C PRO A 166 17.05 -17.37 11.59
N THR A 167 16.40 -17.14 12.70
CA THR A 167 15.67 -18.19 13.43
C THR A 167 14.44 -18.63 12.63
N VAL A 168 13.89 -19.81 12.98
CA VAL A 168 12.61 -20.26 12.39
C VAL A 168 11.50 -19.25 12.63
N PHE A 169 11.50 -18.55 13.78
CA PHE A 169 10.57 -17.48 14.07
C PHE A 169 10.70 -16.32 13.06
N ASP A 170 11.91 -15.86 12.78
CA ASP A 170 12.15 -14.78 11.80
C ASP A 170 11.69 -15.18 10.41
N MET A 171 11.93 -16.42 10.01
CA MET A 171 11.49 -16.95 8.71
C MET A 171 9.96 -17.00 8.61
N ILE A 172 9.28 -17.50 9.65
CA ILE A 172 7.81 -17.54 9.68
C ILE A 172 7.23 -16.12 9.62
N GLU A 173 7.76 -15.17 10.39
CA GLU A 173 7.30 -13.77 10.36
C GLU A 173 7.54 -13.11 9.01
N GLY A 174 8.68 -13.35 8.37
CA GLY A 174 8.95 -12.85 7.01
C GLY A 174 7.93 -13.36 5.98
N LEU A 175 7.66 -14.65 5.96
CA LEU A 175 6.65 -15.26 5.08
C LEU A 175 5.24 -14.74 5.40
N ARG A 176 4.91 -14.51 6.68
CA ARG A 176 3.64 -13.89 7.10
C ARG A 176 3.51 -12.45 6.59
N TYR A 177 4.59 -11.67 6.55
CA TYR A 177 4.57 -10.33 5.97
C TYR A 177 4.29 -10.39 4.46
N LEU A 178 4.93 -11.29 3.71
CA LEU A 178 4.60 -11.49 2.30
C LEU A 178 3.12 -11.87 2.13
N TYR A 179 2.66 -12.86 2.86
CA TYR A 179 1.26 -13.29 2.83
C TYR A 179 0.29 -12.13 3.11
N ARG A 180 0.54 -11.34 4.16
CA ARG A 180 -0.38 -10.29 4.58
C ARG A 180 -0.38 -9.10 3.62
N PHE A 181 0.77 -8.61 3.26
CA PHE A 181 0.86 -7.40 2.44
C PHE A 181 0.54 -7.64 0.96
N PHE A 182 0.79 -8.83 0.43
CA PHE A 182 0.43 -9.17 -0.94
C PHE A 182 -1.07 -9.44 -1.14
N ILE A 183 -1.86 -9.50 -0.07
CA ILE A 183 -3.33 -9.42 -0.16
C ILE A 183 -3.77 -8.15 -0.93
N SER A 184 -2.99 -7.08 -0.88
CA SER A 184 -3.23 -5.87 -1.68
C SER A 184 -3.21 -6.07 -3.20
N LEU A 185 -2.67 -7.20 -3.68
CA LEU A 185 -2.64 -7.58 -5.10
C LEU A 185 -3.85 -8.42 -5.52
N LEU A 186 -4.73 -8.82 -4.60
CA LEU A 186 -5.85 -9.71 -4.91
C LEU A 186 -7.12 -9.06 -5.49
N PRO A 187 -7.40 -7.74 -5.30
CA PRO A 187 -8.63 -7.15 -5.83
C PRO A 187 -8.74 -7.32 -7.35
N THR A 188 -9.93 -7.61 -7.85
CA THR A 188 -10.19 -7.49 -9.28
C THR A 188 -10.17 -6.01 -9.65
N LEU A 189 -9.16 -5.60 -10.40
CA LEU A 189 -8.95 -4.21 -10.75
C LEU A 189 -9.86 -3.77 -11.90
N PRO A 190 -10.65 -2.70 -11.74
CA PRO A 190 -11.46 -2.16 -12.84
C PRO A 190 -10.61 -1.39 -13.84
N GLU A 191 -10.93 -1.45 -15.12
CA GLU A 191 -10.33 -0.56 -16.10
C GLU A 191 -10.65 0.90 -15.79
N ALA A 192 -9.62 1.76 -15.73
CA ALA A 192 -9.73 3.18 -15.44
C ALA A 192 -8.63 3.99 -16.13
N HIS A 193 -8.87 5.28 -16.31
CA HIS A 193 -7.92 6.17 -16.96
C HIS A 193 -6.70 6.44 -16.07
N ILE A 194 -6.95 6.60 -14.76
CA ILE A 194 -5.94 6.95 -13.77
C ILE A 194 -6.11 6.04 -12.55
N TYR A 195 -4.99 5.56 -12.03
CA TYR A 195 -4.89 4.98 -10.71
C TYR A 195 -4.12 5.96 -9.82
N HIS A 196 -4.70 6.33 -8.69
CA HIS A 196 -4.19 7.34 -7.79
C HIS A 196 -3.93 6.74 -6.40
N SER A 197 -2.67 6.59 -6.04
CA SER A 197 -2.27 6.16 -4.69
C SER A 197 -2.01 7.34 -3.77
N SER A 198 -2.46 7.27 -2.52
CA SER A 198 -2.23 8.28 -1.49
C SER A 198 -0.94 8.10 -0.68
N ALA A 199 -0.14 7.08 -1.00
CA ALA A 199 1.16 6.81 -0.39
C ALA A 199 2.02 5.90 -1.27
N ALA A 200 3.35 6.00 -1.17
CA ALA A 200 4.29 5.06 -1.79
C ALA A 200 4.38 3.75 -0.99
N ALA A 201 3.21 3.11 -0.78
CA ALA A 201 2.99 1.98 0.11
C ALA A 201 2.32 0.81 -0.62
N PHE A 202 1.83 -0.20 0.10
CA PHE A 202 1.21 -1.39 -0.50
C PHE A 202 -0.06 -1.07 -1.30
N CYS A 203 -0.77 0.01 -0.97
CA CYS A 203 -1.91 0.49 -1.76
C CYS A 203 -1.53 0.86 -3.19
N GLY A 204 -0.30 1.28 -3.43
CA GLY A 204 0.19 1.61 -4.77
C GLY A 204 0.49 0.39 -5.65
N LEU A 205 0.59 -0.82 -5.08
CA LEU A 205 0.79 -2.03 -5.88
C LEU A 205 -0.35 -2.27 -6.88
N SER A 206 -1.59 -1.98 -6.50
CA SER A 206 -2.73 -2.01 -7.43
C SER A 206 -2.55 -1.05 -8.62
N CYS A 207 -1.89 0.11 -8.40
CA CYS A 207 -1.58 1.05 -9.47
C CYS A 207 -0.53 0.50 -10.44
N VAL A 208 0.49 -0.20 -9.92
CA VAL A 208 1.51 -0.87 -10.73
C VAL A 208 0.87 -1.93 -11.63
N ILE A 209 0.02 -2.78 -11.04
CA ILE A 209 -0.69 -3.83 -11.79
C ILE A 209 -1.60 -3.23 -12.86
N ALA A 210 -2.39 -2.20 -12.53
CA ALA A 210 -3.29 -1.56 -13.49
C ALA A 210 -2.54 -0.89 -14.64
N LYS A 211 -1.37 -0.32 -14.38
CA LYS A 211 -0.51 0.23 -15.42
C LYS A 211 -0.01 -0.86 -16.37
N LYS A 212 0.40 -2.02 -15.85
CA LYS A 212 0.80 -3.18 -16.68
C LYS A 212 -0.37 -3.77 -17.45
N LYS A 213 -1.53 -3.92 -16.82
CA LYS A 213 -2.71 -4.56 -17.38
C LYS A 213 -3.45 -3.70 -18.41
N TYR A 214 -3.67 -2.42 -18.09
CA TYR A 214 -4.54 -1.52 -18.86
C TYR A 214 -3.81 -0.32 -19.47
N GLY A 215 -2.51 -0.12 -19.16
CA GLY A 215 -1.81 1.10 -19.55
C GLY A 215 -2.31 2.35 -18.82
N SER A 216 -3.03 2.19 -17.70
CA SER A 216 -3.55 3.29 -16.89
C SER A 216 -2.43 4.21 -16.42
N LYS A 217 -2.72 5.52 -16.30
CA LYS A 217 -1.77 6.47 -15.71
C LYS A 217 -1.70 6.28 -14.20
N PHE A 218 -0.49 6.32 -13.65
CA PHE A 218 -0.28 6.20 -12.21
C PHE A 218 0.11 7.55 -11.61
N LEU A 219 -0.78 8.11 -10.78
CA LEU A 219 -0.56 9.29 -9.96
C LEU A 219 -0.29 8.85 -8.52
N LEU A 220 0.83 9.30 -7.95
CA LEU A 220 1.20 9.06 -6.56
C LEU A 220 1.19 10.38 -5.80
N THR A 221 0.39 10.49 -4.74
CA THR A 221 0.45 11.61 -3.79
C THR A 221 1.07 11.14 -2.48
N GLU A 222 2.13 11.78 -2.02
CA GLU A 222 2.77 11.49 -0.74
C GLU A 222 2.48 12.58 0.30
N HIS A 223 1.68 12.23 1.32
CA HIS A 223 1.38 13.11 2.46
C HIS A 223 2.48 13.10 3.53
N GLY A 224 3.22 12.02 3.63
CA GLY A 224 4.44 11.83 4.39
C GLY A 224 5.44 11.08 3.52
N VAL A 225 6.67 10.90 3.99
CA VAL A 225 7.64 10.03 3.33
C VAL A 225 7.50 8.64 3.92
N TYR A 226 6.67 7.79 3.29
CA TYR A 226 6.27 6.48 3.82
C TYR A 226 7.46 5.65 4.30
N ILE A 227 8.45 5.46 3.46
CA ILE A 227 9.65 4.69 3.80
C ILE A 227 10.39 5.25 5.03
N ARG A 228 10.50 6.59 5.16
CA ARG A 228 11.12 7.23 6.33
C ARG A 228 10.31 6.99 7.59
N GLU A 229 8.99 7.10 7.52
CA GLU A 229 8.10 6.87 8.66
C GLU A 229 8.19 5.44 9.15
N GLN A 230 8.25 4.47 8.24
CA GLN A 230 8.41 3.05 8.57
C GLN A 230 9.78 2.75 9.20
N TYR A 231 10.87 3.36 8.72
CA TYR A 231 12.19 3.26 9.37
C TYR A 231 12.16 3.79 10.80
N LEU A 232 11.54 4.94 11.05
CA LEU A 232 11.40 5.51 12.38
C LEU A 232 10.53 4.62 13.30
N ALA A 233 9.45 4.06 12.79
CA ALA A 233 8.61 3.13 13.52
C ALA A 233 9.36 1.84 13.87
N ALA A 234 10.06 1.25 12.90
CA ALA A 234 10.87 0.05 13.09
C ALA A 234 12.00 0.25 14.10
N SER A 235 12.63 1.45 14.13
CA SER A 235 13.71 1.75 15.08
C SER A 235 13.24 1.75 16.54
N ARG A 236 11.97 2.07 16.79
CA ARG A 236 11.35 2.12 18.12
C ARG A 236 10.74 0.78 18.55
N ASN A 237 10.56 -0.16 17.62
CA ASN A 237 9.95 -1.45 17.87
C ASN A 237 11.00 -2.44 18.38
N GLN A 238 10.63 -3.28 19.37
CA GLN A 238 11.46 -4.37 19.92
C GLN A 238 11.42 -5.67 19.09
N MET A 239 11.13 -5.56 17.81
CA MET A 239 11.11 -6.68 16.88
C MET A 239 12.53 -7.28 16.71
N PRO A 240 12.68 -8.61 16.56
CA PRO A 240 13.98 -9.23 16.26
C PRO A 240 14.64 -8.63 15.02
N PHE A 241 15.97 -8.57 15.03
CA PHE A 241 16.72 -7.86 13.98
C PHE A 241 16.43 -8.40 12.58
N ARG A 242 16.46 -9.72 12.37
CA ARG A 242 16.22 -10.35 11.06
C ARG A 242 14.79 -10.16 10.56
N THR A 243 13.81 -10.24 11.45
CA THR A 243 12.42 -9.90 11.12
C THR A 243 12.28 -8.42 10.69
N LYS A 244 12.97 -7.51 11.39
CA LYS A 244 13.00 -6.08 11.07
C LYS A 244 13.68 -5.81 9.71
N GLU A 245 14.80 -6.45 9.46
CA GLU A 245 15.56 -6.36 8.21
C GLU A 245 14.69 -6.77 7.02
N PHE A 246 14.04 -7.92 7.11
CA PHE A 246 13.11 -8.41 6.08
C PHE A 246 11.96 -7.43 5.83
N LEU A 247 11.29 -6.97 6.89
CA LEU A 247 10.18 -6.03 6.78
C LEU A 247 10.62 -4.71 6.14
N MET A 248 11.78 -4.18 6.53
CA MET A 248 12.30 -2.94 5.95
C MET A 248 12.76 -3.12 4.51
N GLY A 249 13.29 -4.29 4.16
CA GLY A 249 13.56 -4.66 2.77
C GLY A 249 12.29 -4.65 1.91
N LEU A 250 11.23 -5.31 2.39
CA LEU A 250 9.92 -5.35 1.71
C LEU A 250 9.30 -3.94 1.56
N ILE A 251 9.30 -3.12 2.60
CA ILE A 251 8.79 -1.75 2.56
C ILE A 251 9.59 -0.90 1.55
N THR A 252 10.91 -1.02 1.57
CA THR A 252 11.80 -0.31 0.65
C THR A 252 11.51 -0.70 -0.80
N LEU A 253 11.34 -1.99 -1.05
CA LEU A 253 10.98 -2.52 -2.36
C LEU A 253 9.67 -1.93 -2.88
N VAL A 254 8.62 -1.97 -2.06
CA VAL A 254 7.29 -1.45 -2.43
C VAL A 254 7.33 0.04 -2.71
N SER A 255 8.04 0.82 -1.88
CA SER A 255 8.18 2.27 -2.13
C SER A 255 8.93 2.56 -3.43
N LYS A 256 10.02 1.83 -3.72
CA LYS A 256 10.76 1.97 -4.97
C LYS A 256 9.91 1.60 -6.19
N LEU A 257 9.10 0.55 -6.12
CA LEU A 257 8.15 0.19 -7.19
C LEU A 257 7.16 1.33 -7.46
N ASN A 258 6.58 1.90 -6.41
CA ASN A 258 5.67 3.04 -6.55
C ASN A 258 6.35 4.21 -7.26
N PHE A 259 7.54 4.60 -6.83
CA PHE A 259 8.29 5.70 -7.43
C PHE A 259 8.68 5.42 -8.89
N HIS A 260 9.09 4.19 -9.19
CA HIS A 260 9.49 3.79 -10.54
C HIS A 260 8.33 3.86 -11.51
N PHE A 261 7.18 3.26 -11.16
CA PHE A 261 6.02 3.14 -12.05
C PHE A 261 5.11 4.37 -12.07
N ALA A 262 5.16 5.27 -11.08
CA ALA A 262 4.40 6.50 -11.12
C ALA A 262 4.75 7.36 -12.34
N ASP A 263 3.74 7.86 -13.05
CA ASP A 263 3.91 8.86 -14.10
C ASP A 263 4.14 10.25 -13.49
N ILE A 264 3.45 10.53 -12.37
CA ILE A 264 3.58 11.75 -11.58
C ILE A 264 3.69 11.37 -10.11
N VAL A 265 4.65 11.98 -9.41
CA VAL A 265 4.80 11.92 -7.96
C VAL A 265 4.50 13.30 -7.39
N SER A 266 3.48 13.40 -6.55
CA SER A 266 2.98 14.67 -6.03
C SER A 266 3.13 14.74 -4.50
N PRO A 267 4.30 15.15 -3.99
CA PRO A 267 4.46 15.41 -2.57
C PRO A 267 3.63 16.63 -2.13
N VAL A 268 3.14 16.61 -0.88
CA VAL A 268 2.35 17.72 -0.32
C VAL A 268 3.20 18.88 0.19
N CYS A 269 4.51 18.76 0.12
CA CYS A 269 5.43 19.87 0.43
C CYS A 269 6.83 19.64 -0.17
N ASN A 270 7.58 20.73 -0.32
CA ASN A 270 8.95 20.67 -0.87
C ASN A 270 9.94 19.90 0.03
N TYR A 271 9.63 19.73 1.31
CA TYR A 271 10.45 18.89 2.19
C TYR A 271 10.36 17.42 1.79
N ASN A 272 9.17 16.92 1.49
CA ASN A 272 8.96 15.55 1.02
C ASN A 272 9.65 15.35 -0.33
N ALA A 273 9.53 16.30 -1.26
CA ALA A 273 10.19 16.25 -2.56
C ALA A 273 11.72 15.99 -2.48
N ARG A 274 12.40 16.47 -1.44
CA ARG A 274 13.84 16.19 -1.24
C ARG A 274 14.10 14.71 -0.94
N TRP A 275 13.19 14.06 -0.21
CA TRP A 275 13.31 12.64 0.09
C TRP A 275 13.00 11.77 -1.12
N GLU A 276 12.00 12.13 -1.91
CA GLU A 276 11.68 11.44 -3.15
C GLU A 276 12.87 11.45 -4.13
N LYS A 277 13.50 12.61 -4.31
CA LYS A 277 14.76 12.73 -5.06
C LYS A 277 15.87 11.84 -4.49
N LYS A 278 16.02 11.81 -3.16
CA LYS A 278 17.01 10.96 -2.49
C LYS A 278 16.74 9.46 -2.75
N TRP A 279 15.50 9.06 -2.92
CA TRP A 279 15.09 7.70 -3.26
C TRP A 279 15.10 7.41 -4.76
N GLY A 280 15.59 8.34 -5.58
CA GLY A 280 15.84 8.15 -7.00
C GLY A 280 14.66 8.47 -7.92
N VAL A 281 13.65 9.21 -7.43
CA VAL A 281 12.57 9.70 -8.30
C VAL A 281 13.12 10.76 -9.25
N ASP A 282 12.86 10.59 -10.56
CA ASP A 282 13.20 11.59 -11.58
C ASP A 282 12.49 12.92 -11.25
N GLU A 283 13.28 13.99 -11.19
CA GLU A 283 12.77 15.34 -10.90
C GLU A 283 11.64 15.79 -11.83
N LYS A 284 11.65 15.32 -13.08
CA LYS A 284 10.61 15.60 -14.07
C LYS A 284 9.24 15.03 -13.69
N LYS A 285 9.21 13.99 -12.85
CA LYS A 285 7.97 13.39 -12.35
C LYS A 285 7.46 14.07 -11.08
N ILE A 286 8.29 14.88 -10.39
CA ILE A 286 7.95 15.47 -9.10
C ILE A 286 7.21 16.79 -9.28
N HIS A 287 5.97 16.84 -8.84
CA HIS A 287 5.11 18.02 -8.89
C HIS A 287 4.51 18.28 -7.50
N THR A 288 5.10 19.18 -6.72
CA THR A 288 4.61 19.49 -5.36
C THR A 288 3.25 20.18 -5.42
N ILE A 289 2.24 19.59 -4.77
CA ILE A 289 0.90 20.16 -4.62
C ILE A 289 0.57 20.20 -3.14
N TYR A 290 0.53 21.42 -2.55
CA TYR A 290 0.21 21.60 -1.15
C TYR A 290 -1.24 21.26 -0.85
N ASN A 291 -1.49 20.70 0.34
CA ASN A 291 -2.85 20.52 0.83
C ASN A 291 -3.54 21.87 1.00
N GLY A 292 -4.78 21.96 0.53
CA GLY A 292 -5.62 23.13 0.71
C GLY A 292 -6.56 22.99 1.91
N ILE A 293 -7.07 24.11 2.37
CA ILE A 293 -8.15 24.19 3.36
C ILE A 293 -9.23 25.16 2.85
N ASP A 294 -10.50 24.90 3.19
CA ASP A 294 -11.56 25.86 2.94
C ASP A 294 -11.51 27.00 3.97
N THR A 295 -10.95 28.12 3.55
CA THR A 295 -10.84 29.33 4.40
C THR A 295 -12.19 29.92 4.78
N ASN A 296 -13.29 29.61 4.08
CA ASN A 296 -14.61 30.14 4.40
C ASN A 296 -15.18 29.56 5.70
N ILE A 297 -14.75 28.36 6.09
CA ILE A 297 -15.09 27.75 7.38
C ILE A 297 -14.60 28.66 8.51
N PHE A 298 -13.39 29.20 8.41
CA PHE A 298 -12.76 30.03 9.45
C PHE A 298 -13.25 31.49 9.44
N LYS A 299 -13.71 32.02 8.30
CA LYS A 299 -14.22 33.40 8.20
C LYS A 299 -15.54 33.62 8.94
N LYS A 300 -16.28 32.56 9.24
CA LYS A 300 -17.60 32.64 9.92
C LYS A 300 -17.51 32.98 11.41
N PHE A 301 -16.34 32.86 12.00
CA PHE A 301 -16.14 33.04 13.44
C PHE A 301 -15.31 34.31 13.67
N LYS A 302 -15.98 35.44 14.03
CA LYS A 302 -15.31 36.56 14.66
C LYS A 302 -15.36 36.30 16.17
N VAL A 303 -14.24 35.94 16.74
CA VAL A 303 -14.10 35.81 18.19
C VAL A 303 -13.40 37.07 18.71
N GLU A 304 -14.02 37.81 19.58
CA GLU A 304 -13.38 38.88 20.31
C GLU A 304 -12.42 38.29 21.34
N LYS A 305 -11.22 38.82 21.43
CA LYS A 305 -10.21 38.36 22.36
C LYS A 305 -10.58 38.84 23.74
N GLU A 306 -10.90 37.92 24.66
CA GLU A 306 -11.30 38.21 26.02
C GLU A 306 -10.14 38.57 26.97
N GLU A 307 -8.89 38.25 26.59
CA GLU A 307 -7.70 38.46 27.43
C GLU A 307 -6.57 39.17 26.68
N ASP A 308 -5.92 40.14 27.38
CA ASP A 308 -4.73 40.85 26.85
C ASP A 308 -3.42 40.09 26.97
N ARG A 309 -3.43 38.84 27.46
CA ARG A 309 -2.23 38.03 27.61
C ARG A 309 -1.83 37.40 26.28
N PRO A 310 -0.54 37.36 25.93
CA PRO A 310 -0.08 36.53 24.82
C PRO A 310 -0.42 35.07 25.08
N THR A 311 -1.26 34.50 24.21
CA THR A 311 -1.73 33.11 24.34
C THR A 311 -1.25 32.33 23.13
N VAL A 312 -0.59 31.19 23.37
CA VAL A 312 -0.23 30.22 22.34
C VAL A 312 -1.15 29.02 22.48
N VAL A 313 -1.77 28.61 21.37
CA VAL A 313 -2.72 27.50 21.36
C VAL A 313 -2.24 26.42 20.40
N MET A 314 -2.22 25.19 20.88
CA MET A 314 -1.96 24.01 20.05
C MET A 314 -3.23 23.17 19.93
N VAL A 315 -3.65 22.88 18.68
CA VAL A 315 -4.75 21.98 18.38
C VAL A 315 -4.18 20.78 17.64
N ALA A 316 -4.04 19.64 18.32
CA ALA A 316 -3.43 18.44 17.74
C ALA A 316 -4.03 17.16 18.37
N ARG A 317 -3.85 16.03 17.69
CA ARG A 317 -4.03 14.72 18.33
C ARG A 317 -2.97 14.55 19.41
N ILE A 318 -3.32 13.83 20.49
CA ILE A 318 -2.32 13.38 21.46
C ILE A 318 -1.53 12.23 20.84
N ASP A 319 -0.38 12.54 20.28
CA ASP A 319 0.45 11.63 19.52
C ASP A 319 1.93 12.08 19.64
N PRO A 320 2.88 11.17 19.84
CA PRO A 320 4.31 11.52 19.94
C PRO A 320 4.85 12.33 18.76
N LEU A 321 4.27 12.16 17.54
CA LEU A 321 4.64 12.95 16.36
C LEU A 321 4.29 14.44 16.49
N LYS A 322 3.41 14.81 17.41
CA LYS A 322 2.96 16.19 17.63
C LYS A 322 3.80 16.89 18.69
N ASP A 323 4.66 16.15 19.39
CA ASP A 323 5.60 16.67 20.36
C ASP A 323 4.98 17.64 21.37
N ILE A 324 3.84 17.21 21.93
CA ILE A 324 3.04 18.03 22.88
C ILE A 324 3.85 18.34 24.13
N GLU A 325 4.79 17.46 24.50
CA GLU A 325 5.64 17.63 25.69
C GLU A 325 6.61 18.82 25.56
N THR A 326 7.01 19.14 24.34
CA THR A 326 7.87 20.33 24.07
C THR A 326 7.05 21.62 24.01
N PHE A 327 5.74 21.56 23.77
CA PHE A 327 4.84 22.71 23.70
C PHE A 327 4.56 23.30 25.07
#